data_8ada737d14ccd4fa1d99c854fe3bf92b
#
_entry.id   8ada737d14ccd4fa1d99c854fe3bf92b
#
_cell.length_a   1.000
_cell.length_b   1.000
_cell.length_c   1.000
_cell.angle_alpha   90.00
_cell.angle_beta   90.00
_cell.angle_gamma   90.00
#
_symmetry.space_group_name_H-M   'P 1'
#
loop_
_entity.id
_entity.type
_entity.pdbx_description
1 polymer ?
#
loop_
_entity_poly.entity_id
_entity_poly.type
_entity_poly.pdbx_seq_one_letter_code
_entity_poly.pdbx_strand_id
1 'polypeptide(L)'
;MDKKQFGRYLLAASLYFTVSVLTPAKPATMYLPLFIIERSINANVVHYDAKLSDDGNLDPQEPVVAYWIMAAKDGHRQELNLLERAKAYGFTVHADASGRFYHMELVSQRRRDIHVYRDGDIVRAETLIDGQPAYLQKVFVSARHLVVIPTPDYVEMFGVDVKTGAPRSEKVRPGR
;
A
#
# COMPACT_ATOMS: atom_id res chain seq x y z
N MET A 1 68.63 55.18 31.66
CA MET A 1 68.15 54.04 32.45
C MET A 1 66.72 53.71 32.04
N ASP A 2 66.62 52.68 31.14
CA ASP A 2 65.38 52.28 30.46
C ASP A 2 64.59 51.27 31.21
N LYS A 3 63.34 51.59 31.42
CA LYS A 3 62.35 50.57 31.93
C LYS A 3 61.51 50.09 30.77
N LYS A 4 61.77 48.88 30.32
CA LYS A 4 60.97 48.14 29.35
C LYS A 4 59.67 47.80 29.97
N GLN A 5 58.54 48.27 29.40
CA GLN A 5 57.18 47.80 29.68
C GLN A 5 56.92 46.57 28.83
N PHE A 6 56.63 45.43 29.54
CA PHE A 6 56.12 44.22 28.93
C PHE A 6 54.57 44.30 28.85
N GLY A 7 54.05 44.51 27.65
CA GLY A 7 52.61 44.43 27.40
C GLY A 7 52.18 42.95 27.35
N ARG A 8 51.27 42.58 28.28
CA ARG A 8 50.60 41.28 28.28
C ARG A 8 49.40 41.36 27.34
N TYR A 9 49.47 40.71 26.19
CA TYR A 9 48.28 40.48 25.36
C TYR A 9 47.53 39.26 25.87
N LEU A 10 46.33 39.48 26.43
CA LEU A 10 45.35 38.45 26.75
C LEU A 10 44.59 38.10 25.48
N LEU A 11 44.94 36.94 24.90
CA LEU A 11 44.15 36.33 23.83
C LEU A 11 42.92 35.64 24.46
N ALA A 12 41.73 36.29 24.29
CA ALA A 12 40.46 35.69 24.64
C ALA A 12 40.05 34.72 23.49
N ALA A 13 40.24 33.42 23.69
CA ALA A 13 39.73 32.40 22.79
C ALA A 13 38.23 32.24 23.03
N SER A 14 37.38 32.78 22.15
CA SER A 14 35.95 32.52 22.16
C SER A 14 35.71 31.12 21.60
N LEU A 15 35.30 30.18 22.48
CA LEU A 15 34.80 28.85 22.09
C LEU A 15 33.37 29.02 21.56
N TYR A 16 33.18 28.94 20.25
CA TYR A 16 31.84 28.79 19.66
C TYR A 16 31.40 27.36 19.79
N PHE A 17 30.49 27.10 20.70
CA PHE A 17 29.73 25.85 20.77
C PHE A 17 28.69 25.84 19.65
N THR A 18 28.94 25.10 18.57
CA THR A 18 27.93 24.83 17.55
C THR A 18 26.99 23.73 18.09
N VAL A 19 25.81 24.11 18.54
CA VAL A 19 24.74 23.16 18.86
C VAL A 19 24.19 22.63 17.55
N SER A 20 24.60 21.40 17.16
CA SER A 20 23.96 20.68 16.06
C SER A 20 22.56 20.28 16.49
N VAL A 21 21.54 20.97 15.98
CA VAL A 21 20.14 20.58 16.11
C VAL A 21 19.95 19.33 15.26
N LEU A 22 19.87 18.16 15.90
CA LEU A 22 19.41 16.94 15.25
C LEU A 22 17.94 17.15 14.83
N THR A 23 17.70 17.40 13.57
CA THR A 23 16.33 17.31 13.01
C THR A 23 15.89 15.86 13.12
N PRO A 24 14.75 15.57 13.78
CA PRO A 24 14.23 14.22 13.83
C PRO A 24 14.00 13.75 12.37
N ALA A 25 14.54 12.57 12.04
CA ALA A 25 14.27 11.95 10.76
C ALA A 25 12.77 11.75 10.63
N LYS A 26 12.18 12.16 9.48
CA LYS A 26 10.76 11.87 9.19
C LYS A 26 10.58 10.36 9.28
N PRO A 27 9.60 9.86 10.05
CA PRO A 27 9.35 8.43 10.12
C PRO A 27 9.10 7.88 8.72
N ALA A 28 9.65 6.69 8.45
CA ALA A 28 9.46 6.02 7.17
C ALA A 28 7.99 5.63 7.05
N THR A 29 7.34 6.03 5.95
CA THR A 29 5.97 5.60 5.64
C THR A 29 5.92 4.06 5.65
N MET A 30 5.03 3.49 6.46
CA MET A 30 4.87 2.05 6.58
C MET A 30 3.76 1.56 5.64
N TYR A 31 4.06 0.46 4.93
CA TYR A 31 3.11 -0.23 4.07
C TYR A 31 2.92 -1.65 4.57
N LEU A 32 1.67 -2.11 4.65
CA LEU A 32 1.31 -3.48 5.04
C LEU A 32 0.49 -4.13 3.92
N PRO A 33 0.81 -5.38 3.53
CA PRO A 33 0.12 -6.04 2.43
C PRO A 33 -1.34 -6.30 2.77
N LEU A 34 -2.24 -6.02 1.79
CA LEU A 34 -3.67 -6.35 1.85
C LEU A 34 -3.97 -7.58 1.01
N PHE A 35 -3.80 -7.48 -0.30
CA PHE A 35 -4.00 -8.57 -1.25
C PHE A 35 -3.25 -8.30 -2.57
N ILE A 36 -3.26 -9.28 -3.46
CA ILE A 36 -2.61 -9.18 -4.77
C ILE A 36 -3.57 -9.52 -5.90
N ILE A 37 -3.26 -9.03 -7.12
CA ILE A 37 -3.89 -9.49 -8.35
C ILE A 37 -2.85 -10.16 -9.24
N GLU A 38 -3.05 -11.44 -9.54
CA GLU A 38 -2.26 -12.22 -10.50
C GLU A 38 -3.00 -12.37 -11.84
N ARG A 39 -2.25 -12.65 -12.90
CA ARG A 39 -2.79 -12.87 -14.25
C ARG A 39 -2.21 -14.12 -14.89
N SER A 40 -3.02 -14.82 -15.68
CA SER A 40 -2.55 -16.01 -16.43
C SER A 40 -1.54 -15.69 -17.54
N ILE A 41 -1.47 -14.44 -18.00
CA ILE A 41 -0.70 -14.04 -19.20
C ILE A 41 0.76 -13.71 -18.92
N ASN A 42 1.14 -13.45 -17.68
CA ASN A 42 2.53 -13.23 -17.24
C ASN A 42 2.64 -13.34 -15.72
N ALA A 43 3.88 -13.37 -15.22
CA ALA A 43 4.18 -13.47 -13.80
C ALA A 43 4.20 -12.12 -13.04
N ASN A 44 3.83 -11.01 -13.70
CA ASN A 44 3.73 -9.72 -13.01
C ASN A 44 2.50 -9.69 -12.10
N VAL A 45 2.66 -9.11 -10.92
CA VAL A 45 1.64 -9.08 -9.87
C VAL A 45 1.33 -7.63 -9.50
N VAL A 46 0.05 -7.28 -9.38
CA VAL A 46 -0.35 -6.01 -8.76
C VAL A 46 -0.52 -6.22 -7.28
N HIS A 47 0.21 -5.45 -6.48
CA HIS A 47 0.07 -5.39 -5.04
C HIS A 47 -0.87 -4.28 -4.64
N TYR A 48 -1.68 -4.53 -3.62
CA TYR A 48 -2.48 -3.56 -2.90
C TYR A 48 -2.03 -3.59 -1.45
N ASP A 49 -1.45 -2.49 -1.01
CA ASP A 49 -0.93 -2.34 0.34
C ASP A 49 -1.69 -1.25 1.08
N ALA A 50 -1.93 -1.45 2.36
CA ALA A 50 -2.37 -0.40 3.26
C ALA A 50 -1.20 0.52 3.57
N LYS A 51 -1.42 1.81 3.47
CA LYS A 51 -0.49 2.85 3.88
C LYS A 51 -0.85 3.31 5.28
N LEU A 52 0.12 3.35 6.18
CA LEU A 52 -0.06 3.82 7.54
C LEU A 52 0.52 5.22 7.71
N SER A 53 -0.17 6.05 8.49
CA SER A 53 0.31 7.31 9.00
C SER A 53 1.23 7.12 10.21
N ASP A 54 1.86 8.20 10.66
CA ASP A 54 2.87 8.17 11.73
C ASP A 54 2.30 7.68 13.09
N ASP A 55 0.99 7.79 13.29
CA ASP A 55 0.27 7.26 14.47
C ASP A 55 -0.06 5.77 14.36
N GLY A 56 0.34 5.14 13.23
CA GLY A 56 0.12 3.74 12.95
C GLY A 56 -1.29 3.40 12.47
N ASN A 57 -2.20 4.35 12.29
CA ASN A 57 -3.50 4.12 11.68
C ASN A 57 -3.40 4.15 10.15
N LEU A 58 -4.48 3.74 9.46
CA LEU A 58 -4.55 3.92 8.02
C LEU A 58 -4.45 5.42 7.66
N ASP A 59 -3.63 5.76 6.66
CA ASP A 59 -3.47 7.14 6.19
C ASP A 59 -4.82 7.66 5.69
N PRO A 60 -5.39 8.73 6.28
CA PRO A 60 -6.72 9.19 5.91
C PRO A 60 -6.82 9.80 4.51
N GLN A 61 -5.70 10.18 3.90
CA GLN A 61 -5.65 10.74 2.55
C GLN A 61 -5.42 9.67 1.49
N GLU A 62 -4.64 8.64 1.81
CA GLU A 62 -4.28 7.58 0.89
C GLU A 62 -4.17 6.24 1.64
N PRO A 63 -5.30 5.67 2.13
CA PRO A 63 -5.27 4.47 2.97
C PRO A 63 -4.78 3.21 2.24
N VAL A 64 -4.87 3.19 0.91
CA VAL A 64 -4.44 2.08 0.05
C VAL A 64 -3.61 2.59 -1.09
N VAL A 65 -2.55 1.88 -1.44
CA VAL A 65 -1.74 2.08 -2.64
C VAL A 65 -1.75 0.84 -3.51
N ALA A 66 -1.63 1.01 -4.84
CA ALA A 66 -1.53 -0.12 -5.76
C ALA A 66 -0.40 0.09 -6.76
N TYR A 67 0.41 -0.97 -6.98
CA TYR A 67 1.58 -0.93 -7.84
C TYR A 67 1.92 -2.32 -8.40
N TRP A 68 2.67 -2.38 -9.48
CA TRP A 68 3.22 -3.59 -10.04
C TRP A 68 4.47 -4.06 -9.32
N ILE A 69 4.58 -5.39 -9.18
CA ILE A 69 5.86 -6.09 -9.03
C ILE A 69 6.14 -6.82 -10.33
N MET A 70 7.21 -6.41 -11.02
CA MET A 70 7.57 -6.83 -12.38
C MET A 70 8.52 -8.03 -12.32
N ALA A 71 8.02 -9.24 -12.48
CA ALA A 71 8.82 -10.48 -12.40
C ALA A 71 9.99 -10.50 -13.40
N ALA A 72 9.79 -10.00 -14.63
CA ALA A 72 10.84 -9.92 -15.64
C ALA A 72 11.91 -8.84 -15.39
N LYS A 73 11.76 -8.04 -14.30
CA LYS A 73 12.67 -6.97 -13.90
C LYS A 73 13.11 -7.17 -12.44
N ASP A 74 13.45 -8.38 -12.06
CA ASP A 74 13.94 -8.76 -10.74
C ASP A 74 13.04 -8.27 -9.58
N GLY A 75 11.72 -8.28 -9.77
CA GLY A 75 10.76 -7.80 -8.78
C GLY A 75 10.69 -6.28 -8.64
N HIS A 76 11.15 -5.52 -9.64
CA HIS A 76 11.10 -4.06 -9.59
C HIS A 76 9.66 -3.55 -9.43
N ARG A 77 9.46 -2.64 -8.46
CA ARG A 77 8.21 -1.93 -8.28
C ARG A 77 8.00 -0.90 -9.40
N GLN A 78 6.82 -0.90 -9.99
CA GLN A 78 6.41 0.06 -11.03
C GLN A 78 4.99 0.56 -10.72
N GLU A 79 4.79 1.87 -10.80
CA GLU A 79 3.47 2.47 -10.60
C GLU A 79 2.52 2.09 -11.74
N LEU A 80 1.23 1.96 -11.40
CA LEU A 80 0.17 1.78 -12.40
C LEU A 80 0.08 3.04 -13.28
N ASN A 81 0.01 2.85 -14.59
CA ASN A 81 -0.24 3.96 -15.51
C ASN A 81 -1.72 4.41 -15.48
N LEU A 82 -2.03 5.55 -16.10
CA LEU A 82 -3.38 6.13 -16.08
C LEU A 82 -4.45 5.19 -16.64
N LEU A 83 -4.14 4.46 -17.71
CA LEU A 83 -5.09 3.54 -18.34
C LEU A 83 -5.34 2.31 -17.45
N GLU A 84 -4.31 1.77 -16.84
CA GLU A 84 -4.41 0.66 -15.88
C GLU A 84 -5.22 1.05 -14.65
N ARG A 85 -4.99 2.25 -14.12
CA ARG A 85 -5.79 2.82 -13.02
C ARG A 85 -7.26 3.00 -13.41
N ALA A 86 -7.52 3.55 -14.60
CA ALA A 86 -8.88 3.86 -15.03
C ALA A 86 -9.73 2.64 -15.42
N LYS A 87 -9.11 1.55 -15.88
CA LYS A 87 -9.83 0.45 -16.56
C LYS A 87 -9.64 -0.94 -15.97
N ALA A 88 -8.58 -1.18 -15.18
CA ALA A 88 -8.24 -2.53 -14.76
C ALA A 88 -7.97 -2.66 -13.25
N TYR A 89 -6.97 -1.92 -12.74
CA TYR A 89 -6.41 -2.14 -11.40
C TYR A 89 -6.62 -0.96 -10.45
N GLY A 90 -7.19 0.15 -10.93
CA GLY A 90 -7.52 1.26 -10.05
C GLY A 90 -8.68 0.91 -9.13
N PHE A 91 -8.89 1.77 -8.15
CA PHE A 91 -9.93 1.63 -7.15
C PHE A 91 -10.43 3.00 -6.70
N THR A 92 -11.60 3.00 -6.07
CA THR A 92 -12.07 4.10 -5.22
C THR A 92 -12.01 3.64 -3.77
N VAL A 93 -11.77 4.57 -2.85
CA VAL A 93 -11.76 4.28 -1.42
C VAL A 93 -12.42 5.43 -0.66
N HIS A 94 -13.30 5.11 0.28
CA HIS A 94 -14.04 6.07 1.08
C HIS A 94 -14.04 5.63 2.54
N ALA A 95 -13.74 6.56 3.45
CA ALA A 95 -13.88 6.29 4.89
C ALA A 95 -15.35 6.13 5.26
N ASP A 96 -15.64 5.25 6.22
CA ASP A 96 -16.92 5.22 6.91
C ASP A 96 -17.08 6.42 7.86
N ALA A 97 -18.24 6.56 8.48
CA ALA A 97 -18.53 7.66 9.41
C ALA A 97 -17.61 7.68 10.65
N SER A 98 -16.99 6.56 11.01
CA SER A 98 -16.05 6.45 12.14
C SER A 98 -14.60 6.81 11.77
N GLY A 99 -14.26 6.82 10.48
CA GLY A 99 -12.89 6.99 9.98
C GLY A 99 -11.96 5.81 10.27
N ARG A 100 -12.49 4.68 10.78
CA ARG A 100 -11.71 3.48 11.11
C ARG A 100 -11.79 2.39 10.06
N PHE A 101 -12.86 2.40 9.27
CA PHE A 101 -13.11 1.46 8.18
C PHE A 101 -13.15 2.23 6.87
N TYR A 102 -12.64 1.61 5.83
CA TYR A 102 -12.66 2.15 4.48
C TYR A 102 -13.36 1.18 3.56
N HIS A 103 -14.29 1.68 2.76
CA HIS A 103 -14.95 0.96 1.69
C HIS A 103 -14.15 1.15 0.40
N MET A 104 -13.66 0.08 -0.15
CA MET A 104 -12.86 0.04 -1.36
C MET A 104 -13.59 -0.71 -2.46
N GLU A 105 -13.65 -0.14 -3.67
CA GLU A 105 -14.18 -0.78 -4.86
C GLU A 105 -13.14 -0.80 -5.97
N LEU A 106 -12.85 -1.96 -6.54
CA LEU A 106 -12.00 -2.09 -7.71
C LEU A 106 -12.76 -1.64 -8.97
N VAL A 107 -12.13 -0.87 -9.86
CA VAL A 107 -12.74 -0.40 -11.12
C VAL A 107 -13.19 -1.56 -12.02
N SER A 108 -12.54 -2.73 -11.91
CA SER A 108 -12.89 -3.96 -12.63
C SER A 108 -13.99 -4.76 -11.95
N GLN A 109 -14.38 -4.45 -10.70
CA GLN A 109 -15.37 -5.19 -9.91
C GLN A 109 -16.22 -4.26 -9.04
N ARG A 110 -16.84 -3.27 -9.62
CA ARG A 110 -17.59 -2.20 -8.93
C ARG A 110 -18.79 -2.65 -8.08
N ARG A 111 -19.17 -3.92 -8.16
CA ARG A 111 -20.29 -4.47 -7.37
C ARG A 111 -19.82 -5.18 -6.10
N ARG A 112 -18.50 -5.19 -5.85
CA ARG A 112 -17.92 -5.88 -4.71
C ARG A 112 -17.26 -4.86 -3.80
N ASP A 113 -17.84 -4.71 -2.63
CA ASP A 113 -17.31 -3.89 -1.56
C ASP A 113 -16.20 -4.67 -0.82
N ILE A 114 -15.07 -4.02 -0.61
CA ILE A 114 -13.94 -4.54 0.15
C ILE A 114 -13.76 -3.61 1.35
N HIS A 115 -13.94 -4.12 2.55
CA HIS A 115 -13.74 -3.37 3.78
C HIS A 115 -12.27 -3.44 4.17
N VAL A 116 -11.59 -2.29 4.17
CA VAL A 116 -10.19 -2.18 4.59
C VAL A 116 -10.13 -1.57 5.98
N TYR A 117 -9.49 -2.24 6.91
CA TYR A 117 -9.34 -1.79 8.28
C TYR A 117 -8.12 -2.37 8.97
N ARG A 118 -7.74 -1.76 10.09
CA ARG A 118 -6.69 -2.27 10.96
C ARG A 118 -7.29 -3.13 12.07
N ASP A 119 -6.69 -4.31 12.27
CA ASP A 119 -7.03 -5.27 13.32
C ASP A 119 -5.76 -5.58 14.14
N GLY A 120 -5.57 -4.86 15.23
CA GLY A 120 -4.33 -4.90 16.00
C GLY A 120 -3.12 -4.41 15.18
N ASP A 121 -2.13 -5.28 14.99
CA ASP A 121 -0.90 -4.98 14.24
C ASP A 121 -0.98 -5.34 12.75
N ILE A 122 -2.11 -5.87 12.30
CA ILE A 122 -2.34 -6.28 10.92
C ILE A 122 -3.41 -5.43 10.27
N VAL A 123 -3.42 -5.41 8.93
CA VAL A 123 -4.48 -4.81 8.12
C VAL A 123 -5.27 -5.91 7.45
N ARG A 124 -6.56 -5.66 7.24
CA ARG A 124 -7.49 -6.60 6.63
C ARG A 124 -8.17 -5.98 5.42
N ALA A 125 -8.36 -6.80 4.39
CA ALA A 125 -9.26 -6.54 3.27
C ALA A 125 -10.36 -7.60 3.34
N GLU A 126 -11.52 -7.26 3.90
CA GLU A 126 -12.64 -8.17 4.07
C GLU A 126 -13.67 -7.97 2.99
N THR A 127 -14.16 -9.06 2.40
CA THR A 127 -15.23 -9.07 1.40
C THR A 127 -16.04 -10.36 1.46
N LEU A 128 -17.10 -10.47 0.67
CA LEU A 128 -17.81 -11.74 0.52
C LEU A 128 -17.13 -12.60 -0.55
N ILE A 129 -16.75 -13.82 -0.20
CA ILE A 129 -16.30 -14.86 -1.12
C ILE A 129 -17.25 -16.03 -1.01
N ASP A 130 -17.90 -16.40 -2.12
CA ASP A 130 -18.98 -17.40 -2.15
C ASP A 130 -20.08 -17.08 -1.12
N GLY A 131 -20.48 -15.80 -1.06
CA GLY A 131 -21.52 -15.30 -0.17
C GLY A 131 -21.18 -15.29 1.32
N GLN A 132 -19.94 -15.56 1.70
CA GLN A 132 -19.49 -15.58 3.10
C GLN A 132 -18.36 -14.57 3.36
N PRO A 133 -18.33 -13.92 4.53
CA PRO A 133 -17.25 -13.02 4.91
C PRO A 133 -15.89 -13.73 4.91
N ALA A 134 -14.93 -13.15 4.19
CA ALA A 134 -13.58 -13.68 4.07
C ALA A 134 -12.55 -12.56 3.97
N TYR A 135 -11.36 -12.80 4.50
CA TYR A 135 -10.18 -11.95 4.27
C TYR A 135 -9.63 -12.26 2.88
N LEU A 136 -9.73 -11.29 1.98
CA LEU A 136 -9.22 -11.38 0.63
C LEU A 136 -7.70 -11.45 0.65
N GLN A 137 -7.12 -12.44 -0.04
CA GLN A 137 -5.68 -12.61 -0.16
C GLN A 137 -5.21 -12.43 -1.60
N LYS A 138 -6.00 -12.93 -2.55
CA LYS A 138 -5.62 -12.92 -3.95
C LYS A 138 -6.82 -12.87 -4.88
N VAL A 139 -6.66 -12.14 -5.98
CA VAL A 139 -7.54 -12.20 -7.15
C VAL A 139 -6.73 -12.74 -8.32
N PHE A 140 -7.20 -13.81 -8.94
CA PHE A 140 -6.59 -14.36 -10.15
C PHE A 140 -7.45 -14.02 -11.37
N VAL A 141 -6.82 -13.41 -12.40
CA VAL A 141 -7.48 -13.04 -13.65
C VAL A 141 -6.99 -13.95 -14.76
N SER A 142 -7.86 -14.86 -15.22
CA SER A 142 -7.61 -15.65 -16.42
C SER A 142 -7.97 -14.85 -17.66
N ALA A 143 -7.01 -14.62 -18.54
CA ALA A 143 -7.21 -13.93 -19.81
C ALA A 143 -6.39 -14.60 -20.92
N ARG A 144 -6.88 -14.53 -22.18
CA ARG A 144 -6.27 -15.25 -23.31
C ARG A 144 -5.30 -14.42 -24.14
N HIS A 145 -5.35 -13.10 -24.06
CA HIS A 145 -4.57 -12.22 -24.93
C HIS A 145 -3.85 -11.14 -24.16
N LEU A 146 -2.61 -10.87 -24.57
CA LEU A 146 -1.80 -9.74 -24.13
C LEU A 146 -2.28 -8.45 -24.83
N VAL A 147 -3.38 -7.88 -24.35
CA VAL A 147 -3.79 -6.51 -24.70
C VAL A 147 -3.60 -5.64 -23.47
N VAL A 148 -3.50 -4.34 -23.68
CA VAL A 148 -3.29 -3.36 -22.59
C VAL A 148 -4.34 -3.51 -21.49
N ILE A 149 -5.58 -3.90 -21.87
CA ILE A 149 -6.67 -4.27 -20.97
C ILE A 149 -7.20 -5.63 -21.44
N PRO A 150 -6.75 -6.73 -20.83
CA PRO A 150 -7.22 -8.07 -21.21
C PRO A 150 -8.70 -8.22 -20.87
N THR A 151 -9.47 -8.84 -21.77
CA THR A 151 -10.82 -9.31 -21.45
C THR A 151 -10.69 -10.61 -20.68
N PRO A 152 -11.12 -10.69 -19.42
CA PRO A 152 -10.98 -11.90 -18.64
C PRO A 152 -11.95 -12.99 -19.10
N ASP A 153 -11.47 -14.24 -19.16
CA ASP A 153 -12.33 -15.42 -19.29
C ASP A 153 -13.09 -15.69 -17.98
N TYR A 154 -12.40 -15.50 -16.89
CA TYR A 154 -12.93 -15.54 -15.53
C TYR A 154 -12.01 -14.80 -14.54
N VAL A 155 -12.57 -14.45 -13.44
CA VAL A 155 -11.87 -13.93 -12.25
C VAL A 155 -12.12 -14.92 -11.12
N GLU A 156 -11.09 -15.28 -10.38
CA GLU A 156 -11.20 -16.13 -9.20
C GLU A 156 -10.60 -15.43 -7.99
N MET A 157 -11.38 -15.32 -6.93
CA MET A 157 -10.95 -14.73 -5.67
C MET A 157 -10.61 -15.80 -4.67
N PHE A 158 -9.55 -15.57 -3.90
CA PHE A 158 -9.08 -16.46 -2.86
C PHE A 158 -8.94 -15.68 -1.56
N GLY A 159 -9.34 -16.30 -0.48
CA GLY A 159 -9.24 -15.74 0.85
C GLY A 159 -9.41 -16.79 1.92
N VAL A 160 -9.55 -16.33 3.15
CA VAL A 160 -9.81 -17.19 4.31
C VAL A 160 -11.05 -16.70 5.04
N ASP A 161 -11.88 -17.63 5.45
CA ASP A 161 -13.09 -17.36 6.23
C ASP A 161 -12.75 -16.58 7.49
N VAL A 162 -13.51 -15.51 7.76
CA VAL A 162 -13.24 -14.62 8.92
C VAL A 162 -13.35 -15.34 10.24
N LYS A 163 -14.27 -16.33 10.38
CA LYS A 163 -14.56 -17.01 11.65
C LYS A 163 -13.70 -18.24 11.85
N THR A 164 -13.48 -19.02 10.77
CA THR A 164 -12.85 -20.34 10.88
C THR A 164 -11.41 -20.37 10.40
N GLY A 165 -10.97 -19.36 9.60
CA GLY A 165 -9.68 -19.35 8.93
C GLY A 165 -9.58 -20.36 7.79
N ALA A 166 -10.65 -21.05 7.43
CA ALA A 166 -10.65 -22.03 6.34
C ALA A 166 -10.47 -21.33 4.97
N PRO A 167 -9.74 -21.94 4.02
CA PRO A 167 -9.62 -21.42 2.67
C PRO A 167 -10.97 -21.27 1.98
N ARG A 168 -11.18 -20.17 1.24
CA ARG A 168 -12.34 -19.92 0.40
C ARG A 168 -11.92 -19.48 -0.99
N SER A 169 -12.69 -19.87 -1.99
CA SER A 169 -12.55 -19.33 -3.34
C SER A 169 -13.90 -19.15 -4.01
N GLU A 170 -13.97 -18.19 -4.93
CA GLU A 170 -15.14 -17.90 -5.76
C GLU A 170 -14.70 -17.59 -7.17
N LYS A 171 -15.27 -18.28 -8.15
CA LYS A 171 -15.00 -18.08 -9.58
C LYS A 171 -16.16 -17.39 -10.27
N VAL A 172 -15.89 -16.20 -10.81
CA VAL A 172 -16.88 -15.38 -11.52
C VAL A 172 -16.50 -15.29 -13.00
N ARG A 173 -17.48 -15.48 -13.90
CA ARG A 173 -17.31 -15.24 -15.33
C ARG A 173 -17.96 -13.93 -15.73
N PRO A 174 -17.29 -13.07 -16.55
CA PRO A 174 -17.90 -11.85 -17.07
C PRO A 174 -19.15 -12.19 -17.89
N GLY A 175 -20.23 -11.42 -17.71
CA GLY A 175 -21.44 -11.56 -18.53
C GLY A 175 -22.49 -12.58 -18.05
N ARG A 176 -22.40 -13.04 -16.82
CA ARG A 176 -23.48 -13.78 -16.16
C ARG A 176 -24.01 -13.05 -14.94
#